data_b0a5f50d55c3dc3ddc73a46dfc35837a
#
_entry.id   b0a5f50d55c3dc3ddc73a46dfc35837a
#
_cell.length_a   1.000
_cell.length_b   1.000
_cell.length_c   1.000
_cell.angle_alpha   90.00
_cell.angle_beta   90.00
_cell.angle_gamma   90.00
#
_symmetry.space_group_name_H-M   'P 1'
#
loop_
_entity.id
_entity.type
_entity.pdbx_description
1 polymer ?
#
loop_
_entity_poly.entity_id
_entity_poly.type
_entity_poly.pdbx_seq_one_letter_code
_entity_poly.pdbx_strand_id
1 'polypeptide(L)'
;MPEQLNTVTTFLNLSEALEIDPAAYADVLHAEVEQIEYPNLMNRTLQRRSFDDIIEHIRAGRELMVNPRFEMQKAQVCADNSIIVEGYWHATLATDIGSMVRGQKLSAQFCVLFELRDNKIIQQRTYACYDHV
;
A
#
# COMPACT_ATOMS: atom_id res chain seq x y z
N MET A 1 -12.67 12.33 13.47
CA MET A 1 -12.48 11.33 12.39
C MET A 1 -12.75 9.95 12.95
N PRO A 2 -13.47 9.09 12.23
CA PRO A 2 -13.66 7.72 12.66
C PRO A 2 -12.34 7.01 12.94
N GLU A 3 -12.33 6.16 13.95
CA GLU A 3 -11.13 5.44 14.37
C GLU A 3 -10.56 4.56 13.27
N GLN A 4 -11.42 3.92 12.47
CA GLN A 4 -11.00 3.10 11.34
C GLN A 4 -10.18 3.90 10.33
N LEU A 5 -10.61 5.13 10.03
CA LEU A 5 -9.88 6.00 9.10
C LEU A 5 -8.51 6.39 9.64
N ASN A 6 -8.41 6.61 10.95
CA ASN A 6 -7.10 6.90 11.56
C ASN A 6 -6.14 5.73 11.42
N THR A 7 -6.62 4.50 11.63
CA THR A 7 -5.82 3.30 11.48
C THR A 7 -5.29 3.17 10.05
N VAL A 8 -6.18 3.31 9.06
CA VAL A 8 -5.81 3.21 7.64
C VAL A 8 -4.85 4.32 7.23
N THR A 9 -5.13 5.56 7.63
CA THR A 9 -4.28 6.71 7.32
C THR A 9 -2.88 6.54 7.93
N THR A 10 -2.80 6.06 9.17
CA THR A 10 -1.52 5.80 9.82
C THR A 10 -0.73 4.74 9.06
N PHE A 11 -1.38 3.66 8.65
CA PHE A 11 -0.72 2.63 7.84
C PHE A 11 -0.19 3.18 6.52
N LEU A 12 -1.01 3.96 5.81
CA LEU A 12 -0.59 4.55 4.53
C LEU A 12 0.59 5.51 4.72
N ASN A 13 0.59 6.30 5.79
CA ASN A 13 1.71 7.21 6.09
C ASN A 13 2.99 6.44 6.41
N LEU A 14 2.92 5.36 7.17
CA LEU A 14 4.07 4.52 7.47
C LEU A 14 4.64 3.89 6.19
N SER A 15 3.76 3.40 5.31
CA SER A 15 4.16 2.79 4.04
C SER A 15 4.82 3.82 3.12
N GLU A 16 4.26 5.02 3.04
CA GLU A 16 4.82 6.11 2.24
C GLU A 16 6.21 6.52 2.75
N ALA A 17 6.39 6.53 4.07
CA ALA A 17 7.68 6.82 4.70
C ALA A 17 8.67 5.66 4.57
N LEU A 18 8.26 4.54 4.01
CA LEU A 18 9.06 3.31 3.89
C LEU A 18 9.58 2.84 5.25
N GLU A 19 8.74 2.95 6.29
CA GLU A 19 9.06 2.45 7.62
C GLU A 19 9.15 0.94 7.59
N ILE A 20 10.16 0.35 8.22
CA ILE A 20 10.39 -1.09 8.24
C ILE A 20 10.50 -1.69 9.64
N ASP A 21 10.30 -0.88 10.68
CA ASP A 21 10.26 -1.41 12.05
C ASP A 21 8.90 -2.11 12.27
N PRO A 22 8.88 -3.44 12.51
CA PRO A 22 7.62 -4.14 12.76
C PRO A 22 6.82 -3.54 13.90
N ALA A 23 7.47 -2.99 14.93
CA ALA A 23 6.78 -2.39 16.07
C ALA A 23 5.92 -1.20 15.65
N ALA A 24 6.33 -0.45 14.62
CA ALA A 24 5.57 0.68 14.12
C ALA A 24 4.22 0.24 13.50
N TYR A 25 4.16 -0.98 12.97
CA TYR A 25 2.96 -1.52 12.32
C TYR A 25 2.07 -2.31 13.27
N ALA A 26 2.54 -2.66 14.45
CA ALA A 26 1.80 -3.52 15.38
C ALA A 26 0.47 -2.93 15.84
N ASP A 27 0.34 -1.60 15.82
CA ASP A 27 -0.88 -0.91 16.22
C ASP A 27 -1.91 -0.79 15.09
N VAL A 28 -1.48 -0.99 13.85
CA VAL A 28 -2.34 -0.76 12.68
C VAL A 28 -2.58 -2.01 11.84
N LEU A 29 -1.66 -2.99 11.88
CA LEU A 29 -1.82 -4.27 11.19
C LEU A 29 -2.07 -5.38 12.20
N HIS A 30 -3.13 -6.16 11.94
CA HIS A 30 -3.39 -7.36 12.73
C HIS A 30 -2.27 -8.38 12.50
N ALA A 31 -1.94 -9.16 13.52
CA ALA A 31 -0.89 -10.19 13.39
C ALA A 31 -1.19 -11.20 12.29
N GLU A 32 -2.47 -11.42 11.99
CA GLU A 32 -2.92 -12.36 10.96
C GLU A 32 -3.35 -11.65 9.67
N VAL A 33 -2.85 -10.43 9.43
CA VAL A 33 -3.22 -9.65 8.24
C VAL A 33 -2.86 -10.39 6.96
N GLU A 34 -3.73 -10.26 5.96
CA GLU A 34 -3.44 -10.66 4.58
C GLU A 34 -3.56 -9.45 3.67
N GLN A 35 -2.48 -9.13 2.98
CA GLN A 35 -2.46 -8.10 1.95
C GLN A 35 -2.48 -8.77 0.58
N ILE A 36 -3.46 -8.40 -0.22
CA ILE A 36 -3.62 -8.92 -1.58
C ILE A 36 -3.38 -7.79 -2.55
N GLU A 37 -2.46 -7.99 -3.46
CA GLU A 37 -2.23 -7.10 -4.58
C GLU A 37 -2.61 -7.83 -5.86
N TYR A 38 -3.62 -7.30 -6.57
CA TYR A 38 -4.07 -7.90 -7.82
C TYR A 38 -3.09 -7.59 -8.95
N PRO A 39 -3.06 -8.44 -10.00
CA PRO A 39 -2.11 -8.26 -11.11
C PRO A 39 -2.15 -6.85 -11.67
N ASN A 40 -0.97 -6.30 -11.92
CA ASN A 40 -0.80 -4.95 -12.43
C ASN A 40 0.52 -4.85 -13.23
N LEU A 41 0.85 -3.64 -13.68
CA LEU A 41 2.05 -3.44 -14.49
C LEU A 41 3.34 -3.90 -13.78
N MET A 42 3.43 -3.67 -12.47
CA MET A 42 4.63 -3.98 -11.68
C MET A 42 4.69 -5.44 -11.23
N ASN A 43 3.54 -6.06 -11.02
CA ASN A 43 3.43 -7.46 -10.59
C ASN A 43 2.34 -8.15 -11.41
N ARG A 44 2.76 -8.98 -12.36
CA ARG A 44 1.83 -9.62 -13.30
C ARG A 44 1.01 -10.74 -12.66
N THR A 45 1.43 -11.25 -11.51
CA THR A 45 0.72 -12.28 -10.78
C THR A 45 0.17 -11.73 -9.48
N LEU A 46 -0.92 -12.31 -9.00
CA LEU A 46 -1.49 -11.96 -7.70
C LEU A 46 -0.47 -12.20 -6.60
N GLN A 47 -0.31 -11.20 -5.72
CA GLN A 47 0.59 -11.28 -4.58
C GLN A 47 -0.22 -11.36 -3.30
N ARG A 48 0.15 -12.28 -2.40
CA ARG A 48 -0.42 -12.38 -1.06
C ARG A 48 0.69 -12.21 -0.05
N ARG A 49 0.49 -11.32 0.92
CA ARG A 49 1.52 -10.98 1.90
C ARG A 49 0.98 -11.10 3.31
N SER A 50 1.72 -11.80 4.15
CA SER A 50 1.52 -11.81 5.60
C SER A 50 2.08 -10.53 6.22
N PHE A 51 1.96 -10.38 7.55
CA PHE A 51 2.56 -9.26 8.27
C PHE A 51 4.05 -9.12 7.92
N ASP A 52 4.81 -10.19 8.03
CA ASP A 52 6.26 -10.15 7.74
C ASP A 52 6.54 -9.87 6.27
N ASP A 53 5.73 -10.42 5.37
CA ASP A 53 5.87 -10.19 3.93
C ASP A 53 5.62 -8.73 3.56
N ILE A 54 4.68 -8.08 4.24
CA ILE A 54 4.40 -6.65 4.03
C ILE A 54 5.65 -5.82 4.38
N ILE A 55 6.26 -6.10 5.53
CA ILE A 55 7.48 -5.40 5.95
C ILE A 55 8.61 -5.62 4.93
N GLU A 56 8.80 -6.86 4.49
CA GLU A 56 9.84 -7.17 3.50
C GLU A 56 9.56 -6.49 2.15
N HIS A 57 8.30 -6.39 1.76
CA HIS A 57 7.92 -5.69 0.53
C HIS A 57 8.26 -4.20 0.61
N ILE A 58 7.99 -3.57 1.77
CA ILE A 58 8.34 -2.17 2.00
C ILE A 58 9.86 -2.00 2.03
N ARG A 59 10.58 -2.93 2.65
CA ARG A 59 12.05 -2.92 2.67
C ARG A 59 12.62 -2.96 1.25
N ALA A 60 12.09 -3.85 0.40
CA ALA A 60 12.51 -3.93 -1.00
C ALA A 60 12.23 -2.61 -1.73
N GLY A 61 11.15 -1.93 -1.39
CA GLY A 61 10.79 -0.63 -1.97
C GLY A 61 11.84 0.45 -1.74
N ARG A 62 12.58 0.38 -0.64
CA ARG A 62 13.66 1.34 -0.35
C ARG A 62 14.77 1.30 -1.38
N GLU A 63 15.04 0.13 -1.97
CA GLU A 63 16.08 -0.03 -2.98
C GLU A 63 15.59 0.28 -4.38
N LEU A 64 14.27 0.15 -4.61
CA LEU A 64 13.68 0.28 -5.94
C LEU A 64 13.19 1.69 -6.23
N MET A 65 12.82 2.45 -5.21
CA MET A 65 12.11 3.71 -5.40
C MET A 65 12.60 4.81 -4.47
N VAL A 66 12.49 6.06 -4.95
CA VAL A 66 12.70 7.25 -4.13
C VAL A 66 11.42 8.08 -4.13
N ASN A 67 11.14 8.71 -2.98
CA ASN A 67 10.01 9.60 -2.77
C ASN A 67 8.66 9.01 -3.17
N PRO A 68 8.32 7.78 -2.74
CA PRO A 68 6.97 7.27 -2.98
C PRO A 68 5.96 8.15 -2.24
N ARG A 69 4.86 8.45 -2.91
CA ARG A 69 3.80 9.30 -2.36
C ARG A 69 2.45 8.71 -2.70
N PHE A 70 1.55 8.76 -1.74
CA PHE A 70 0.16 8.38 -1.94
C PHE A 70 -0.73 9.58 -1.60
N GLU A 71 -1.42 10.12 -2.60
CA GLU A 71 -2.37 11.20 -2.43
C GLU A 71 -3.76 10.60 -2.29
N MET A 72 -4.29 10.59 -1.07
CA MET A 72 -5.64 10.11 -0.83
C MET A 72 -6.62 11.12 -1.40
N GLN A 73 -7.41 10.68 -2.38
CA GLN A 73 -8.43 11.51 -3.02
C GLN A 73 -9.80 11.31 -2.38
N LYS A 74 -10.08 10.10 -1.92
CA LYS A 74 -11.37 9.76 -1.33
C LYS A 74 -11.22 8.59 -0.36
N ALA A 75 -11.90 8.67 0.76
CA ALA A 75 -11.99 7.57 1.72
C ALA A 75 -13.44 7.46 2.19
N GLN A 76 -13.97 6.22 2.21
CA GLN A 76 -15.34 5.94 2.62
C GLN A 76 -15.36 4.80 3.63
N VAL A 77 -16.20 4.97 4.66
CA VAL A 77 -16.55 3.87 5.56
C VAL A 77 -17.80 3.21 5.00
N CYS A 78 -17.70 1.93 4.69
CA CYS A 78 -18.82 1.15 4.15
C CYS A 78 -19.78 0.72 5.26
N ALA A 79 -20.96 0.23 4.86
CA ALA A 79 -21.99 -0.22 5.80
C ALA A 79 -21.50 -1.37 6.72
N ASP A 80 -20.55 -2.17 6.27
CA ASP A 80 -19.95 -3.28 7.02
C ASP A 80 -18.70 -2.85 7.80
N ASN A 81 -18.45 -1.54 7.92
CA ASN A 81 -17.28 -0.93 8.55
C ASN A 81 -15.95 -1.17 7.83
N SER A 82 -15.95 -1.74 6.63
CA SER A 82 -14.77 -1.73 5.79
C SER A 82 -14.50 -0.32 5.27
N ILE A 83 -13.28 -0.08 4.80
CA ILE A 83 -12.85 1.22 4.31
C ILE A 83 -12.44 1.08 2.85
N ILE A 84 -12.94 1.97 1.99
CA ILE A 84 -12.47 2.10 0.62
C ILE A 84 -11.68 3.38 0.50
N VAL A 85 -10.46 3.29 -0.02
CA VAL A 85 -9.61 4.44 -0.29
C VAL A 85 -9.29 4.47 -1.77
N GLU A 86 -9.54 5.62 -2.40
CA GLU A 86 -9.07 5.89 -3.75
C GLU A 86 -8.01 6.98 -3.68
N GLY A 87 -6.94 6.78 -4.43
CA GLY A 87 -5.85 7.74 -4.42
C GLY A 87 -4.93 7.58 -5.61
N TYR A 88 -3.98 8.51 -5.69
CA TYR A 88 -2.98 8.56 -6.73
C TYR A 88 -1.62 8.29 -6.11
N TRP A 89 -0.94 7.26 -6.60
CA TRP A 89 0.39 6.89 -6.13
C TRP A 89 1.43 7.26 -7.17
N HIS A 90 2.56 7.78 -6.72
CA HIS A 90 3.68 8.08 -7.60
C HIS A 90 5.01 7.93 -6.86
N ALA A 91 6.03 7.58 -7.64
CA ALA A 91 7.40 7.41 -7.14
C ALA A 91 8.37 7.58 -8.31
N THR A 92 9.65 7.66 -7.99
CA THR A 92 10.71 7.69 -8.99
C THR A 92 11.55 6.42 -8.84
N LEU A 93 11.90 5.78 -9.95
CA LEU A 93 12.73 4.59 -9.91
C LEU A 93 14.15 4.93 -9.47
N ALA A 94 14.69 4.17 -8.52
CA ALA A 94 16.06 4.30 -8.06
C ALA A 94 17.02 3.42 -8.86
N THR A 95 16.49 2.49 -9.65
CA THR A 95 17.26 1.53 -10.43
C THR A 95 16.46 1.12 -11.67
N ASP A 96 17.12 0.46 -12.62
CA ASP A 96 16.44 -0.08 -13.80
C ASP A 96 15.61 -1.29 -13.41
N ILE A 97 14.38 -1.37 -13.91
CA ILE A 97 13.47 -2.50 -13.71
C ILE A 97 12.86 -2.86 -15.07
N GLY A 98 13.28 -4.01 -15.63
CA GLY A 98 12.82 -4.42 -16.96
C GLY A 98 13.18 -3.38 -17.99
N SER A 99 12.19 -2.89 -18.73
CA SER A 99 12.38 -1.83 -19.73
C SER A 99 12.31 -0.42 -19.13
N MET A 100 11.98 -0.31 -17.87
CA MET A 100 11.92 0.98 -17.16
C MET A 100 13.30 1.33 -16.62
N VAL A 101 13.65 2.61 -16.67
CA VAL A 101 15.01 3.06 -16.35
C VAL A 101 15.03 3.90 -15.09
N ARG A 102 16.19 3.89 -14.43
CA ARG A 102 16.46 4.74 -13.28
C ARG A 102 16.10 6.20 -13.57
N GLY A 103 15.43 6.84 -12.65
CA GLY A 103 14.98 8.23 -12.77
C GLY A 103 13.61 8.37 -13.42
N GLN A 104 13.06 7.30 -13.97
CA GLN A 104 11.72 7.31 -14.56
C GLN A 104 10.67 7.45 -13.46
N LYS A 105 9.66 8.29 -13.71
CA LYS A 105 8.55 8.46 -12.77
C LYS A 105 7.48 7.41 -13.05
N LEU A 106 6.96 6.83 -11.97
CA LEU A 106 5.83 5.92 -11.99
C LEU A 106 4.62 6.59 -11.36
N SER A 107 3.45 6.35 -11.93
CA SER A 107 2.19 6.86 -11.40
C SER A 107 1.10 5.82 -11.58
N ALA A 108 0.18 5.74 -10.60
CA ALA A 108 -0.92 4.79 -10.66
C ALA A 108 -2.13 5.33 -9.92
N GLN A 109 -3.33 4.99 -10.44
CA GLN A 109 -4.57 5.14 -9.69
C GLN A 109 -4.75 3.88 -8.85
N PHE A 110 -4.98 4.07 -7.55
CA PHE A 110 -5.18 2.96 -6.62
C PHE A 110 -6.59 2.99 -6.05
N CYS A 111 -7.18 1.82 -5.96
CA CYS A 111 -8.36 1.58 -5.14
C CYS A 111 -7.99 0.50 -4.14
N VAL A 112 -8.11 0.79 -2.86
CA VAL A 112 -7.69 -0.13 -1.80
C VAL A 112 -8.87 -0.34 -0.86
N LEU A 113 -9.18 -1.61 -0.59
CA LEU A 113 -10.21 -1.99 0.35
C LEU A 113 -9.57 -2.56 1.60
N PHE A 114 -9.97 -2.03 2.77
CA PHE A 114 -9.47 -2.46 4.06
C PHE A 114 -10.59 -3.04 4.89
N GLU A 115 -10.37 -4.23 5.43
CA GLU A 115 -11.22 -4.81 6.46
C GLU A 115 -10.45 -4.79 7.77
N LEU A 116 -11.12 -4.37 8.85
CA LEU A 116 -10.50 -4.23 10.16
C LEU A 116 -11.10 -5.22 11.15
N ARG A 117 -10.24 -5.68 12.07
CA ARG A 117 -10.63 -6.47 13.24
C ARG A 117 -9.88 -5.91 14.45
N ASP A 118 -10.60 -5.64 15.53
CA ASP A 118 -10.01 -5.04 16.73
C ASP A 118 -9.26 -3.74 16.40
N ASN A 119 -9.84 -2.96 15.50
CA ASN A 119 -9.29 -1.71 14.99
C ASN A 119 -7.90 -1.83 14.33
N LYS A 120 -7.58 -3.00 13.81
CA LYS A 120 -6.36 -3.26 13.04
C LYS A 120 -6.74 -3.84 11.70
N ILE A 121 -5.93 -3.54 10.68
CA ILE A 121 -6.17 -4.04 9.33
C ILE A 121 -5.95 -5.55 9.32
N ILE A 122 -7.01 -6.31 9.03
CA ILE A 122 -6.94 -7.77 8.90
C ILE A 122 -6.87 -8.21 7.45
N GLN A 123 -7.40 -7.41 6.53
CA GLN A 123 -7.28 -7.67 5.10
C GLN A 123 -7.16 -6.36 4.33
N GLN A 124 -6.29 -6.37 3.33
CA GLN A 124 -6.14 -5.26 2.39
C GLN A 124 -6.17 -5.83 0.98
N ARG A 125 -7.01 -5.26 0.12
CA ARG A 125 -7.06 -5.64 -1.30
C ARG A 125 -6.74 -4.41 -2.13
N THR A 126 -5.69 -4.50 -2.94
CA THR A 126 -5.19 -3.38 -3.74
C THR A 126 -5.40 -3.62 -5.22
N TYR A 127 -6.06 -2.65 -5.85
CA TYR A 127 -6.27 -2.58 -7.31
C TYR A 127 -5.49 -1.37 -7.82
N ALA A 128 -4.52 -1.60 -8.68
CA ALA A 128 -3.64 -0.54 -9.18
C ALA A 128 -3.71 -0.46 -10.69
N CYS A 129 -3.98 0.74 -11.21
CA CYS A 129 -4.00 1.03 -12.64
C CYS A 129 -2.86 2.02 -12.92
N TYR A 130 -1.74 1.51 -13.43
CA TYR A 130 -0.58 2.34 -13.72
C TYR A 130 -0.80 3.19 -14.96
N ASP A 131 -0.30 4.42 -14.91
CA ASP A 131 -0.29 5.27 -16.08
C ASP A 131 0.60 4.65 -17.16
N HIS A 132 0.32 4.99 -18.39
CA HIS A 132 1.09 4.51 -19.53
C HIS A 132 2.54 5.01 -19.43
N VAL A 133 3.47 4.09 -19.59
CA VAL A 133 4.92 4.40 -19.53
C VAL A 133 5.57 4.29 -20.89
#